data_f64c94017a4961046a7f38a1714706c3
#
_entry.id   f64c94017a4961046a7f38a1714706c3
#
_cell.length_a   1.000
_cell.length_b   1.000
_cell.length_c   1.000
_cell.angle_alpha   90.00
_cell.angle_beta   90.00
_cell.angle_gamma   90.00
#
_symmetry.space_group_name_H-M   'P 1'
#
loop_
_entity.id
_entity.type
_entity.pdbx_description
1 polymer ?
#
loop_
_entity_poly.entity_id
_entity_poly.type
_entity_poly.pdbx_seq_one_letter_code
_entity_poly.pdbx_strand_id
1 'polypeptide(L)'
;DNCRCERRIFVDYSGRLVIADKAWSDNPATVVHQNFMLSPQMRLVEREENVLIFEGNRYGLIISQFVAANCVVEHGLTEPIVSGWCSVNWREKEKTYQVTFSQEGSGLHFLTKFQVFEKEKGIAKTWALESPSPEVMARLAL
;
A
#
# COMPACT_ATOMS: atom_id res chain seq x y z
N ASP A 1 18.25 -15.29 12.13
CA ASP A 1 18.07 -14.93 10.71
C ASP A 1 18.38 -13.46 10.54
N ASN A 2 19.37 -13.14 9.68
CA ASN A 2 19.68 -11.76 9.34
C ASN A 2 18.66 -11.28 8.30
N CYS A 3 17.80 -10.35 8.69
CA CYS A 3 16.89 -9.69 7.78
C CYS A 3 17.19 -8.19 7.76
N ARG A 4 17.33 -7.62 6.57
CA ARG A 4 17.53 -6.18 6.35
C ARG A 4 16.40 -5.66 5.49
N CYS A 5 15.80 -4.54 5.92
CA CYS A 5 14.77 -3.84 5.14
C CYS A 5 15.22 -2.40 4.89
N GLU A 6 14.90 -1.89 3.71
CA GLU A 6 15.11 -0.50 3.31
C GLU A 6 13.84 0.02 2.66
N ARG A 7 13.38 1.22 3.08
CA ARG A 7 12.25 1.92 2.49
C ARG A 7 12.70 3.27 1.95
N ARG A 8 12.32 3.56 0.72
CA ARG A 8 12.47 4.87 0.09
C ARG A 8 11.12 5.41 -0.32
N ILE A 9 10.93 6.70 -0.11
CA ILE A 9 9.66 7.36 -0.32
C ILE A 9 9.90 8.58 -1.21
N PHE A 10 9.10 8.69 -2.28
CA PHE A 10 9.00 9.87 -3.12
C PHE A 10 7.59 10.45 -2.99
N VAL A 11 7.50 11.75 -2.72
CA VAL A 11 6.25 12.49 -2.58
C VAL A 11 6.28 13.69 -3.49
N ASP A 12 5.20 13.96 -4.20
CA ASP A 12 5.01 15.20 -4.92
C ASP A 12 3.81 16.00 -4.36
N TYR A 13 3.73 17.29 -4.74
CA TYR A 13 2.67 18.18 -4.27
C TYR A 13 1.30 17.93 -4.93
N SER A 14 1.19 17.00 -5.87
CA SER A 14 -0.06 16.63 -6.55
C SER A 14 -0.83 15.50 -5.84
N GLY A 15 -0.44 15.16 -4.62
CA GLY A 15 -1.04 14.06 -3.85
C GLY A 15 -0.60 12.67 -4.33
N ARG A 16 0.57 12.58 -4.94
CA ARG A 16 1.18 11.35 -5.42
C ARG A 16 2.31 10.93 -4.52
N LEU A 17 2.34 9.66 -4.18
CA LEU A 17 3.35 9.04 -3.33
C LEU A 17 3.81 7.75 -4.00
N VAL A 18 5.13 7.52 -4.05
CA VAL A 18 5.72 6.25 -4.46
C VAL A 18 6.56 5.72 -3.31
N ILE A 19 6.32 4.48 -2.92
CA ILE A 19 7.08 3.77 -1.90
C ILE A 19 7.79 2.61 -2.56
N ALA A 20 9.10 2.56 -2.40
CA ALA A 20 9.96 1.46 -2.80
C ALA A 20 10.55 0.79 -1.56
N ASP A 21 10.22 -0.48 -1.35
CA ASP A 21 10.75 -1.30 -0.28
C ASP A 21 11.64 -2.39 -0.85
N LYS A 22 12.78 -2.62 -0.18
CA LYS A 22 13.67 -3.77 -0.42
C LYS A 22 13.85 -4.53 0.86
N ALA A 23 13.86 -5.84 0.75
CA ALA A 23 14.14 -6.74 1.88
C ALA A 23 15.13 -7.83 1.46
N TRP A 24 16.08 -8.10 2.32
CA TRP A 24 17.08 -9.16 2.16
C TRP A 24 17.03 -10.09 3.36
N SER A 25 17.11 -11.38 3.12
CA SER A 25 17.18 -12.41 4.14
C SER A 25 18.13 -13.51 3.69
N ASP A 26 18.83 -14.11 4.66
CA ASP A 26 19.64 -15.30 4.43
C ASP A 26 18.77 -16.56 4.20
N ASN A 27 17.48 -16.49 4.50
CA ASN A 27 16.52 -17.58 4.34
C ASN A 27 15.61 -17.36 3.14
N PRO A 28 15.63 -18.21 2.09
CA PRO A 28 14.77 -18.08 0.91
C PRO A 28 13.29 -18.34 1.20
N ALA A 29 12.93 -18.91 2.32
CA ALA A 29 11.55 -19.10 2.76
C ALA A 29 11.03 -17.93 3.64
N THR A 30 11.76 -16.80 3.67
CA THR A 30 11.31 -15.61 4.40
C THR A 30 10.11 -14.99 3.68
N VAL A 31 9.01 -14.81 4.42
CA VAL A 31 7.85 -14.06 3.93
C VAL A 31 7.94 -12.62 4.43
N VAL A 32 7.90 -11.67 3.50
CA VAL A 32 7.93 -10.24 3.80
C VAL A 32 6.57 -9.64 3.51
N HIS A 33 6.07 -8.84 4.44
CA HIS A 33 4.80 -8.14 4.35
C HIS A 33 5.03 -6.64 4.27
N GLN A 34 4.41 -6.00 3.27
CA GLN A 34 4.27 -4.56 3.18
C GLN A 34 2.84 -4.19 3.58
N ASN A 35 2.66 -3.57 4.75
CA ASN A 35 1.35 -3.29 5.32
C ASN A 35 1.01 -1.81 5.24
N PHE A 36 -0.24 -1.50 4.87
CA PHE A 36 -0.81 -0.17 4.89
C PHE A 36 -2.15 -0.19 5.61
N MET A 37 -2.26 0.59 6.66
CA MET A 37 -3.51 0.81 7.38
C MET A 37 -4.14 2.12 6.90
N LEU A 38 -5.42 2.08 6.55
CA LEU A 38 -6.15 3.23 6.04
C LEU A 38 -6.92 3.95 7.15
N SER A 39 -7.41 5.15 6.84
CA SER A 39 -8.36 5.84 7.72
C SER A 39 -9.67 5.05 7.83
N PRO A 40 -10.32 4.97 9.00
CA PRO A 40 -11.62 4.34 9.18
C PRO A 40 -12.74 4.89 8.28
N GLN A 41 -12.56 6.13 7.78
CA GLN A 41 -13.50 6.76 6.86
C GLN A 41 -13.41 6.25 5.43
N MET A 42 -12.36 5.50 5.08
CA MET A 42 -12.17 4.95 3.75
C MET A 42 -12.96 3.66 3.58
N ARG A 43 -13.52 3.48 2.37
CA ARG A 43 -14.22 2.27 1.95
C ARG A 43 -13.64 1.76 0.65
N LEU A 44 -13.41 0.47 0.55
CA LEU A 44 -13.00 -0.17 -0.70
C LEU A 44 -14.17 -0.11 -1.69
N VAL A 45 -13.96 0.49 -2.85
CA VAL A 45 -14.98 0.63 -3.90
C VAL A 45 -14.66 -0.18 -5.15
N GLU A 46 -13.37 -0.40 -5.43
CA GLU A 46 -12.94 -1.19 -6.58
C GLU A 46 -11.67 -1.97 -6.24
N ARG A 47 -11.59 -3.21 -6.70
CA ARG A 47 -10.43 -4.07 -6.57
C ARG A 47 -10.17 -4.79 -7.88
N GLU A 48 -9.03 -4.49 -8.47
CA GLU A 48 -8.43 -5.23 -9.57
C GLU A 48 -7.13 -5.88 -9.08
N GLU A 49 -6.52 -6.77 -9.86
CA GLU A 49 -5.39 -7.61 -9.43
C GLU A 49 -4.33 -6.89 -8.58
N ASN A 50 -3.85 -5.74 -9.07
CA ASN A 50 -2.79 -4.95 -8.39
C ASN A 50 -3.20 -3.50 -8.11
N VAL A 51 -4.48 -3.17 -8.24
CA VAL A 51 -5.03 -1.83 -8.07
C VAL A 51 -6.22 -1.88 -7.11
N LEU A 52 -6.16 -1.04 -6.09
CA LEU A 52 -7.22 -0.88 -5.11
C LEU A 52 -7.68 0.56 -5.10
N ILE A 53 -8.98 0.80 -5.13
CA ILE A 53 -9.58 2.14 -5.05
C ILE A 53 -10.42 2.23 -3.79
N PHE A 54 -10.08 3.20 -2.97
CA PHE A 54 -10.81 3.52 -1.75
C PHE A 54 -11.42 4.92 -1.87
N GLU A 55 -12.57 5.10 -1.25
CA GLU A 55 -13.23 6.39 -1.15
C GLU A 55 -13.61 6.71 0.30
N GLY A 56 -13.31 7.95 0.71
CA GLY A 56 -13.83 8.56 1.92
C GLY A 56 -14.95 9.56 1.58
N ASN A 57 -15.17 10.56 2.45
CA ASN A 57 -16.22 11.55 2.24
C ASN A 57 -15.91 12.47 1.05
N ARG A 58 -14.75 13.12 1.06
CA ARG A 58 -14.34 14.11 0.05
C ARG A 58 -13.25 13.60 -0.88
N TYR A 59 -12.37 12.77 -0.37
CA TYR A 59 -11.19 12.27 -1.09
C TYR A 59 -11.28 10.77 -1.29
N GLY A 60 -10.65 10.32 -2.37
CA GLY A 60 -10.37 8.92 -2.60
C GLY A 60 -8.87 8.67 -2.68
N LEU A 61 -8.50 7.39 -2.67
CA LEU A 61 -7.14 6.90 -2.71
C LEU A 61 -7.05 5.73 -3.68
N ILE A 62 -6.12 5.79 -4.61
CA ILE A 62 -5.73 4.65 -5.44
C ILE A 62 -4.41 4.11 -4.91
N ILE A 63 -4.35 2.79 -4.71
CA ILE A 63 -3.13 2.06 -4.37
C ILE A 63 -2.84 1.10 -5.51
N SER A 64 -1.64 1.21 -6.10
CA SER A 64 -1.20 0.33 -7.19
C SER A 64 0.14 -0.32 -6.86
N GLN A 65 0.22 -1.65 -6.97
CA GLN A 65 1.47 -2.40 -6.78
C GLN A 65 2.06 -2.79 -8.13
N PHE A 66 3.30 -2.39 -8.41
CA PHE A 66 3.98 -2.59 -9.70
C PHE A 66 4.89 -3.82 -9.74
N VAL A 67 5.03 -4.51 -8.63
CA VAL A 67 5.79 -5.76 -8.53
C VAL A 67 4.84 -6.88 -8.12
N ALA A 68 4.96 -8.04 -8.74
CA ALA A 68 4.11 -9.19 -8.42
C ALA A 68 4.18 -9.52 -6.93
N ALA A 69 3.04 -9.45 -6.25
CA ALA A 69 2.89 -9.73 -4.83
C ALA A 69 1.48 -10.29 -4.55
N ASN A 70 1.37 -11.15 -3.54
CA ASN A 70 0.06 -11.52 -3.05
C ASN A 70 -0.56 -10.32 -2.33
N CYS A 71 -1.82 -10.01 -2.64
CA CYS A 71 -2.55 -8.89 -2.05
C CYS A 71 -3.72 -9.37 -1.19
N VAL A 72 -3.68 -9.05 0.09
CA VAL A 72 -4.77 -9.31 1.04
C VAL A 72 -5.31 -8.00 1.54
N VAL A 73 -6.63 -7.87 1.58
CA VAL A 73 -7.34 -6.70 2.14
C VAL A 73 -8.25 -7.19 3.25
N GLU A 74 -8.03 -6.69 4.45
CA GLU A 74 -8.75 -7.07 5.67
C GLU A 74 -9.46 -5.87 6.27
N HIS A 75 -10.61 -6.10 6.92
CA HIS A 75 -11.41 -5.04 7.53
C HIS A 75 -12.02 -5.54 8.85
N GLY A 76 -11.44 -5.10 9.98
CA GLY A 76 -11.95 -5.35 11.32
C GLY A 76 -12.06 -6.84 11.67
N LEU A 77 -11.08 -7.65 11.29
CA LEU A 77 -11.00 -9.07 11.65
C LEU A 77 -10.58 -9.23 13.10
N THR A 78 -11.16 -10.23 13.78
CA THR A 78 -10.80 -10.62 15.14
C THR A 78 -10.20 -12.03 15.19
N GLU A 79 -10.42 -12.84 14.17
CA GLU A 79 -9.91 -14.21 14.03
C GLU A 79 -9.53 -14.47 12.57
N PRO A 80 -8.55 -15.34 12.28
CA PRO A 80 -7.60 -15.99 13.23
C PRO A 80 -6.54 -15.02 13.78
N ILE A 81 -6.38 -13.84 13.16
CA ILE A 81 -5.45 -12.79 13.57
C ILE A 81 -6.22 -11.46 13.61
N VAL A 82 -5.96 -10.67 14.64
CA VAL A 82 -6.55 -9.32 14.74
C VAL A 82 -5.93 -8.41 13.67
N SER A 83 -6.75 -7.90 12.76
CA SER A 83 -6.33 -7.06 11.65
C SER A 83 -7.40 -6.05 11.25
N GLY A 84 -6.98 -4.94 10.67
CA GLY A 84 -7.89 -3.91 10.19
C GLY A 84 -8.61 -3.14 11.30
N TRP A 85 -7.90 -2.80 12.35
CA TRP A 85 -8.38 -1.96 13.46
C TRP A 85 -7.43 -0.80 13.71
N CYS A 86 -7.96 0.39 13.99
CA CYS A 86 -7.18 1.51 14.45
C CYS A 86 -7.75 2.08 15.75
N SER A 87 -6.88 2.69 16.56
CA SER A 87 -7.29 3.45 17.74
C SER A 87 -7.51 4.90 17.34
N VAL A 88 -8.74 5.38 17.47
CA VAL A 88 -9.11 6.75 17.14
C VAL A 88 -9.00 7.68 18.36
N ASN A 89 -9.23 7.12 19.56
CA ASN A 89 -9.12 7.80 20.85
C ASN A 89 -8.65 6.82 21.94
N TRP A 90 -8.41 7.32 23.14
CA TRP A 90 -8.13 6.51 24.31
C TRP A 90 -9.24 5.49 24.58
N ARG A 91 -8.88 4.20 24.56
CA ARG A 91 -9.79 3.04 24.73
C ARG A 91 -10.85 2.86 23.63
N GLU A 92 -10.79 3.60 22.54
CA GLU A 92 -11.69 3.46 21.40
C GLU A 92 -10.94 2.87 20.21
N LYS A 93 -11.58 1.93 19.52
CA LYS A 93 -11.07 1.34 18.27
C LYS A 93 -12.17 1.32 17.23
N GLU A 94 -11.78 1.59 16.00
CA GLU A 94 -12.67 1.52 14.84
C GLU A 94 -12.13 0.53 13.82
N LYS A 95 -13.04 -0.09 13.08
CA LYS A 95 -12.69 -0.93 11.94
C LYS A 95 -12.09 -0.06 10.85
N THR A 96 -11.00 -0.52 10.27
CA THR A 96 -10.38 0.09 9.12
C THR A 96 -9.94 -0.98 8.13
N TYR A 97 -9.57 -0.56 6.91
CA TYR A 97 -8.95 -1.44 5.96
C TYR A 97 -7.45 -1.52 6.20
N GLN A 98 -6.94 -2.74 6.23
CA GLN A 98 -5.52 -3.04 6.15
C GLN A 98 -5.24 -3.71 4.81
N VAL A 99 -4.33 -3.13 4.04
CA VAL A 99 -3.82 -3.69 2.79
C VAL A 99 -2.45 -4.29 3.06
N THR A 100 -2.29 -5.56 2.73
CA THR A 100 -1.03 -6.29 2.88
C THR A 100 -0.59 -6.84 1.53
N PHE A 101 0.56 -6.42 1.06
CA PHE A 101 1.26 -7.07 -0.05
C PHE A 101 2.34 -7.98 0.53
N SER A 102 2.46 -9.21 0.01
CA SER A 102 3.44 -10.17 0.51
C SER A 102 4.19 -10.87 -0.62
N GLN A 103 5.45 -11.16 -0.35
CA GLN A 103 6.33 -11.94 -1.22
C GLN A 103 7.15 -12.90 -0.35
N GLU A 104 7.62 -14.00 -0.93
CA GLU A 104 8.51 -14.98 -0.30
C GLU A 104 9.83 -15.04 -1.08
N GLY A 105 10.94 -15.04 -0.37
CA GLY A 105 12.28 -15.13 -0.98
C GLY A 105 13.38 -14.51 -0.12
N SER A 106 14.60 -14.46 -0.68
CA SER A 106 15.78 -13.88 -0.04
C SER A 106 16.10 -12.45 -0.45
N GLY A 107 15.72 -12.04 -1.66
CA GLY A 107 15.91 -10.67 -2.20
C GLY A 107 14.61 -10.16 -2.78
N LEU A 108 13.85 -9.41 -2.01
CA LEU A 108 12.49 -9.00 -2.35
C LEU A 108 12.40 -7.49 -2.49
N HIS A 109 11.47 -7.04 -3.34
CA HIS A 109 11.19 -5.62 -3.48
C HIS A 109 9.72 -5.37 -3.77
N PHE A 110 9.22 -4.24 -3.30
CA PHE A 110 7.89 -3.73 -3.59
C PHE A 110 8.01 -2.34 -4.18
N LEU A 111 7.11 -2.01 -5.10
CA LEU A 111 7.00 -0.70 -5.70
C LEU A 111 5.52 -0.30 -5.72
N THR A 112 5.11 0.52 -4.77
CA THR A 112 3.72 0.87 -4.54
C THR A 112 3.49 2.35 -4.80
N LYS A 113 2.52 2.68 -5.63
CA LYS A 113 2.05 4.05 -5.86
C LYS A 113 0.77 4.30 -5.10
N PHE A 114 0.67 5.52 -4.60
CA PHE A 114 -0.52 6.07 -3.97
C PHE A 114 -0.90 7.36 -4.69
N GLN A 115 -2.16 7.50 -5.03
CA GLN A 115 -2.72 8.74 -5.56
C GLN A 115 -3.96 9.13 -4.80
N VAL A 116 -3.93 10.30 -4.19
CA VAL A 116 -5.12 10.94 -3.62
C VAL A 116 -5.86 11.70 -4.73
N PHE A 117 -7.18 11.63 -4.76
CA PHE A 117 -8.03 12.36 -5.68
C PHE A 117 -9.24 12.97 -4.97
N GLU A 118 -9.76 14.08 -5.50
CA GLU A 118 -11.04 14.64 -5.06
C GLU A 118 -12.18 13.97 -5.81
N LYS A 119 -13.16 13.43 -5.09
CA LYS A 119 -14.27 12.66 -5.68
C LYS A 119 -15.08 13.46 -6.71
N GLU A 120 -15.31 14.74 -6.45
CA GLU A 120 -16.06 15.62 -7.35
C GLU A 120 -15.37 15.88 -8.69
N LYS A 121 -14.03 15.79 -8.71
CA LYS A 121 -13.23 16.02 -9.93
C LYS A 121 -13.04 14.76 -10.78
N GLY A 122 -13.45 13.61 -10.27
CA GLY A 122 -13.25 12.31 -10.91
C GLY A 122 -11.81 11.81 -10.86
N ILE A 123 -11.63 10.57 -11.32
CA ILE A 123 -10.33 9.89 -11.30
C ILE A 123 -9.72 9.93 -12.69
N ALA A 124 -8.55 10.52 -12.84
CA ALA A 124 -7.65 10.18 -13.93
C ALA A 124 -6.94 8.85 -13.59
N LYS A 125 -7.60 7.72 -13.87
CA LYS A 125 -7.05 6.37 -13.59
C LYS A 125 -5.72 6.11 -14.30
N THR A 126 -5.43 6.81 -15.39
CA THR A 126 -4.24 6.63 -16.22
C THR A 126 -2.95 6.67 -15.42
N TRP A 127 -2.80 7.65 -14.53
CA TRP A 127 -1.57 7.76 -13.75
C TRP A 127 -1.35 6.57 -12.78
N ALA A 128 -2.41 6.05 -12.20
CA ALA A 128 -2.30 4.92 -11.26
C ALA A 128 -1.82 3.63 -11.95
N LEU A 129 -2.11 3.47 -13.24
CA LEU A 129 -1.75 2.31 -14.04
C LEU A 129 -0.40 2.45 -14.75
N GLU A 130 0.13 3.67 -14.85
CA GLU A 130 1.43 3.93 -15.45
C GLU A 130 2.57 3.60 -14.48
N SER A 131 3.61 2.95 -14.96
CA SER A 131 4.84 2.76 -14.19
C SER A 131 5.40 4.11 -13.73
N PRO A 132 6.05 4.18 -12.54
CA PRO A 132 6.74 5.39 -12.13
C PRO A 132 7.73 5.87 -13.21
N SER A 133 7.84 7.18 -13.40
CA SER A 133 8.73 7.75 -14.42
C SER A 133 10.19 7.38 -14.14
N PRO A 134 11.05 7.34 -15.18
CA PRO A 134 12.48 7.09 -14.99
C PRO A 134 13.15 8.02 -13.98
N GLU A 135 12.71 9.28 -13.90
CA GLU A 135 13.20 10.24 -12.91
C GLU A 135 12.86 9.80 -11.48
N VAL A 136 11.63 9.38 -11.23
CA VAL A 136 11.18 8.87 -9.93
C VAL A 136 11.95 7.60 -9.59
N MET A 137 12.12 6.69 -10.55
CA MET A 137 12.88 5.45 -10.36
C MET A 137 14.35 5.72 -10.01
N ALA A 138 14.98 6.70 -10.67
CA ALA A 138 16.35 7.10 -10.37
C ALA A 138 16.47 7.68 -8.94
N ARG A 139 15.52 8.51 -8.51
CA ARG A 139 15.49 9.06 -7.14
C ARG A 139 15.27 7.99 -6.06
N LEU A 140 14.52 6.95 -6.38
CA LEU A 140 14.32 5.80 -5.50
C LEU A 140 15.52 4.83 -5.52
N ALA A 141 16.46 5.02 -6.46
CA ALA A 141 17.64 4.16 -6.68
C ALA A 141 17.29 2.66 -6.68
N LEU A 142 16.25 2.33 -7.45
CA LEU A 142 15.78 0.96 -7.68
C LEU A 142 16.48 0.32 -8.85
#